data_9cd4f6b5c018a739c581dd340cb16959
#
_entry.id   9cd4f6b5c018a739c581dd340cb16959
#
_cell.length_a   1.000
_cell.length_b   1.000
_cell.length_c   1.000
_cell.angle_alpha   90.00
_cell.angle_beta   90.00
_cell.angle_gamma   90.00
#
_symmetry.space_group_name_H-M   'P 1'
#
loop_
_entity.id
_entity.type
_entity.pdbx_description
1 polymer ?
#
loop_
_entity_poly.entity_id
_entity_poly.type
_entity_poly.pdbx_seq_one_letter_code
_entity_poly.pdbx_strand_id
1 'polypeptide(L)'
;MKHLRLAIGCAICVILFATASCKPKSKDQIVGEPFSSQSPSTPSVSSPVQQQSSPPSPIRPPETKPEQVYSIDLPKLANRVQPAVILVTVFDSSGNLLRTETGFFISQNGKFVTTAHAIDNGVNAVAKTGDGGIYNVAGILSSSPSRDLAILKADVKRVPFLPLSKNATTDVGARVGIVGSALAGSEGAPREGAIAAKQTERQGDRLEIAMPMSASSPGSPVVNENAEIVGIVTSAGKKTVIWSAAALASLQSEIESDAAARWPGEVVEASSTPHSTPKPQLVYAPQPDFPADAGIDSGTARSGSFRVTFDANGNAKNVQVTQSTGNALLDQTTISALGQWKSTRGREWFATVPITFQKQ
;
A
#
# COMPACT_ATOMS: atom_id res chain seq x y z
N MET A 1 -38.03 42.46 2.10
CA MET A 1 -37.45 41.37 1.28
C MET A 1 -36.01 41.21 1.73
N LYS A 2 -35.73 40.20 2.54
CA LYS A 2 -34.41 39.97 3.15
C LYS A 2 -33.74 38.85 2.35
N HIS A 3 -32.65 39.16 1.64
CA HIS A 3 -31.86 38.19 0.91
C HIS A 3 -30.95 37.43 1.89
N LEU A 4 -31.29 36.16 2.16
CA LEU A 4 -30.48 35.21 2.90
C LEU A 4 -29.45 34.63 1.93
N ARG A 5 -28.18 35.02 2.10
CA ARG A 5 -27.04 34.40 1.37
C ARG A 5 -26.61 33.16 2.13
N LEU A 6 -26.94 32.00 1.58
CA LEU A 6 -26.45 30.70 2.07
C LEU A 6 -25.07 30.45 1.49
N ALA A 7 -24.04 30.59 2.29
CA ALA A 7 -22.67 30.22 1.95
C ALA A 7 -22.49 28.71 2.19
N ILE A 8 -22.53 27.91 1.13
CA ILE A 8 -22.19 26.49 1.21
C ILE A 8 -20.68 26.37 1.05
N GLY A 9 -19.99 26.29 2.20
CA GLY A 9 -18.57 25.93 2.27
C GLY A 9 -18.43 24.41 2.13
N CYS A 10 -17.93 23.96 0.98
CA CYS A 10 -17.55 22.55 0.78
C CYS A 10 -16.12 22.37 1.34
N ALA A 11 -16.03 21.96 2.60
CA ALA A 11 -14.76 21.57 3.20
C ALA A 11 -14.42 20.15 2.74
N ILE A 12 -13.47 20.02 1.80
CA ILE A 12 -12.83 18.74 1.52
C ILE A 12 -11.72 18.57 2.57
N CYS A 13 -12.04 17.84 3.63
CA CYS A 13 -11.05 17.46 4.64
C CYS A 13 -10.19 16.32 4.09
N VAL A 14 -8.99 16.62 3.62
CA VAL A 14 -7.95 15.61 3.39
C VAL A 14 -7.25 15.41 4.74
N ILE A 15 -7.71 14.42 5.51
CA ILE A 15 -7.08 14.06 6.78
C ILE A 15 -5.94 13.10 6.49
N LEU A 16 -4.71 13.56 6.65
CA LEU A 16 -3.52 12.69 6.71
C LEU A 16 -3.36 12.22 8.16
N PHE A 17 -3.66 10.95 8.41
CA PHE A 17 -3.41 10.33 9.71
C PHE A 17 -1.93 10.03 9.88
N ALA A 18 -1.33 10.65 10.90
CA ALA A 18 -0.07 10.20 11.47
C ALA A 18 -0.37 9.10 12.50
N THR A 19 0.16 7.90 12.29
CA THR A 19 0.05 6.80 13.24
C THR A 19 0.93 7.06 14.47
N ALA A 20 0.32 7.10 15.63
CA ALA A 20 1.01 7.20 16.91
C ALA A 20 1.72 5.87 17.23
N SER A 21 3.04 5.89 17.33
CA SER A 21 3.86 4.79 17.80
C SER A 21 3.82 4.72 19.33
N CYS A 22 3.27 3.63 19.87
CA CYS A 22 3.37 3.33 21.30
C CYS A 22 4.78 2.80 21.62
N LYS A 23 5.50 3.51 22.49
CA LYS A 23 6.73 3.05 23.16
C LYS A 23 6.38 2.00 24.23
N PRO A 24 7.14 0.91 24.38
CA PRO A 24 7.09 0.12 25.58
C PRO A 24 7.91 0.77 26.70
N LYS A 25 7.33 0.86 27.88
CA LYS A 25 7.99 1.28 29.13
C LYS A 25 8.96 0.21 29.60
N SER A 26 10.17 0.61 29.91
CA SER A 26 11.10 -0.17 30.74
C SER A 26 10.76 0.04 32.21
N LYS A 27 10.80 -1.01 32.98
CA LYS A 27 11.01 -1.11 34.43
C LYS A 27 11.32 -2.57 34.74
N ASP A 28 12.14 -3.03 35.61
CA ASP A 28 13.02 -2.43 36.64
C ASP A 28 14.12 -3.44 36.93
N GLN A 29 15.23 -2.93 37.43
CA GLN A 29 16.35 -3.67 38.00
C GLN A 29 15.92 -4.50 39.23
N ILE A 30 16.46 -5.71 39.37
CA ILE A 30 16.77 -6.27 40.67
C ILE A 30 18.18 -6.82 40.66
N VAL A 31 18.93 -6.26 41.57
CA VAL A 31 20.31 -6.58 41.96
C VAL A 31 20.32 -7.88 42.79
N GLY A 32 21.31 -8.71 42.61
CA GLY A 32 21.55 -9.88 43.47
C GLY A 32 22.91 -10.48 43.19
N GLU A 33 23.82 -10.27 44.06
CA GLU A 33 25.24 -10.62 44.09
C GLU A 33 25.54 -12.10 44.34
N PRO A 34 26.81 -12.50 44.48
CA PRO A 34 27.40 -13.67 43.84
C PRO A 34 27.63 -14.81 44.86
N PHE A 35 27.78 -16.00 44.39
CA PHE A 35 28.38 -17.07 45.18
C PHE A 35 29.52 -17.77 44.45
N SER A 36 30.58 -17.82 45.20
CA SER A 36 31.94 -18.25 45.00
C SER A 36 32.13 -19.77 45.05
N SER A 37 33.18 -20.23 44.34
CA SER A 37 34.12 -21.31 44.67
C SER A 37 33.65 -22.74 44.81
N GLN A 38 34.18 -23.65 44.06
CA GLN A 38 35.28 -24.55 44.48
C GLN A 38 35.56 -25.64 43.46
N SER A 39 36.77 -25.71 42.99
CA SER A 39 37.39 -26.95 42.52
C SER A 39 37.77 -27.78 43.75
N PRO A 40 37.83 -29.14 43.64
CA PRO A 40 39.16 -29.73 43.64
C PRO A 40 39.39 -31.00 42.80
N SER A 41 40.63 -31.09 42.32
CA SER A 41 41.62 -32.20 42.37
C SER A 41 41.35 -33.50 41.61
N THR A 42 42.27 -33.71 40.69
CA THR A 42 42.79 -34.96 40.12
C THR A 42 43.10 -36.08 41.16
N PRO A 43 43.13 -37.37 40.73
CA PRO A 43 44.45 -37.91 40.58
C PRO A 43 44.72 -38.75 39.30
N SER A 44 45.98 -38.74 38.90
CA SER A 44 46.65 -39.61 37.96
C SER A 44 46.54 -41.08 38.32
N VAL A 45 46.63 -41.97 37.30
CA VAL A 45 47.53 -43.12 37.25
C VAL A 45 47.50 -43.83 35.88
N SER A 46 48.69 -43.92 35.27
CA SER A 46 49.31 -44.99 34.46
C SER A 46 48.78 -45.38 33.09
N SER A 47 49.56 -45.10 32.09
CA SER A 47 49.69 -45.82 30.81
C SER A 47 50.11 -47.28 30.97
N PRO A 48 49.79 -48.14 29.97
CA PRO A 48 50.84 -48.41 28.98
C PRO A 48 50.36 -48.73 27.52
N VAL A 49 51.27 -48.34 26.59
CA VAL A 49 51.74 -49.06 25.39
C VAL A 49 50.83 -49.23 24.17
N GLN A 50 51.19 -48.43 23.19
CA GLN A 50 51.35 -48.63 21.75
C GLN A 50 50.53 -49.68 21.00
N GLN A 51 49.75 -49.16 20.02
CA GLN A 51 49.77 -49.70 18.66
C GLN A 51 49.53 -48.57 17.69
N GLN A 52 50.53 -48.27 16.84
CA GLN A 52 50.44 -47.39 15.69
C GLN A 52 49.50 -48.02 14.65
N SER A 53 48.38 -47.38 14.42
CA SER A 53 47.64 -47.53 13.18
C SER A 53 47.49 -46.13 12.57
N SER A 54 47.91 -46.01 11.33
CA SER A 54 47.93 -44.81 10.52
C SER A 54 46.54 -44.11 10.56
N PRO A 55 46.49 -42.78 10.65
CA PRO A 55 45.21 -42.08 10.62
C PRO A 55 44.57 -42.22 9.24
N PRO A 56 43.23 -42.50 9.16
CA PRO A 56 42.51 -42.43 7.92
C PRO A 56 42.53 -40.96 7.48
N SER A 57 42.81 -40.74 6.17
CA SER A 57 42.70 -39.44 5.53
C SER A 57 41.36 -38.77 5.84
N PRO A 58 41.38 -37.48 6.19
CA PRO A 58 40.10 -36.78 6.43
C PRO A 58 39.26 -36.83 5.16
N ILE A 59 38.11 -37.46 5.27
CA ILE A 59 37.04 -37.37 4.26
C ILE A 59 36.65 -35.89 4.20
N ARG A 60 37.11 -35.23 3.14
CA ARG A 60 36.71 -33.87 2.83
C ARG A 60 35.18 -33.88 2.65
N PRO A 61 34.39 -33.13 3.45
CA PRO A 61 32.96 -33.01 3.18
C PRO A 61 32.80 -32.56 1.73
N PRO A 62 31.77 -33.07 1.03
CA PRO A 62 31.50 -32.56 -0.31
C PRO A 62 31.37 -31.04 -0.23
N GLU A 63 32.16 -30.35 -1.03
CA GLU A 63 32.03 -28.91 -1.21
C GLU A 63 30.61 -28.67 -1.74
N THR A 64 29.72 -28.33 -0.85
CA THR A 64 28.44 -27.76 -1.24
C THR A 64 28.76 -26.46 -1.96
N LYS A 65 28.70 -26.52 -3.29
CA LYS A 65 28.71 -25.34 -4.15
C LYS A 65 27.77 -24.33 -3.49
N PRO A 66 28.20 -23.08 -3.23
CA PRO A 66 27.30 -22.12 -2.63
C PRO A 66 26.11 -22.02 -3.56
N GLU A 67 24.95 -22.41 -3.06
CA GLU A 67 23.68 -22.22 -3.73
C GLU A 67 23.56 -20.71 -3.94
N GLN A 68 23.66 -20.29 -5.20
CA GLN A 68 23.51 -18.87 -5.54
C GLN A 68 22.09 -18.49 -5.12
N VAL A 69 21.97 -17.84 -3.98
CA VAL A 69 20.75 -17.23 -3.52
C VAL A 69 20.46 -16.06 -4.46
N TYR A 70 19.76 -16.36 -5.53
CA TYR A 70 19.24 -15.32 -6.43
C TYR A 70 18.27 -14.47 -5.65
N SER A 71 18.71 -13.31 -5.19
CA SER A 71 17.83 -12.30 -4.61
C SER A 71 17.20 -11.49 -5.74
N ILE A 72 15.94 -11.08 -5.55
CA ILE A 72 15.28 -10.16 -6.48
C ILE A 72 15.93 -8.77 -6.31
N ASP A 73 16.17 -8.08 -7.43
CA ASP A 73 16.50 -6.64 -7.40
C ASP A 73 15.23 -5.87 -7.00
N LEU A 74 14.99 -5.81 -5.68
CA LEU A 74 13.76 -5.27 -5.11
C LEU A 74 13.52 -3.79 -5.48
N PRO A 75 14.53 -2.88 -5.47
CA PRO A 75 14.34 -1.52 -5.95
C PRO A 75 13.90 -1.43 -7.41
N LYS A 76 14.53 -2.21 -8.28
CA LYS A 76 14.16 -2.25 -9.71
C LYS A 76 12.76 -2.83 -9.92
N LEU A 77 12.41 -3.88 -9.19
CA LEU A 77 11.06 -4.47 -9.23
C LEU A 77 10.03 -3.48 -8.74
N ALA A 78 10.26 -2.81 -7.61
CA ALA A 78 9.38 -1.80 -7.05
C ALA A 78 9.12 -0.65 -8.03
N ASN A 79 10.14 -0.12 -8.68
CA ASN A 79 10.00 0.94 -9.70
C ASN A 79 9.12 0.52 -10.88
N ARG A 80 9.09 -0.77 -11.24
CA ARG A 80 8.22 -1.30 -12.30
C ARG A 80 6.78 -1.50 -11.84
N VAL A 81 6.57 -1.87 -10.58
CA VAL A 81 5.28 -2.23 -10.00
C VAL A 81 4.52 -1.00 -9.49
N GLN A 82 5.21 -0.07 -8.81
CA GLN A 82 4.64 1.11 -8.17
C GLN A 82 3.68 1.94 -9.05
N PRO A 83 3.93 2.15 -10.36
CA PRO A 83 3.01 2.93 -11.19
C PRO A 83 1.60 2.32 -11.32
N ALA A 84 1.45 1.02 -11.10
CA ALA A 84 0.17 0.33 -11.12
C ALA A 84 -0.46 0.17 -9.73
N VAL A 85 0.27 0.46 -8.65
CA VAL A 85 -0.22 0.32 -7.26
C VAL A 85 -0.87 1.63 -6.82
N ILE A 86 -2.03 1.52 -6.21
CA ILE A 86 -2.88 2.65 -5.81
C ILE A 86 -3.22 2.59 -4.32
N LEU A 87 -3.56 3.73 -3.79
CA LEU A 87 -4.23 3.88 -2.51
C LEU A 87 -5.72 4.07 -2.77
N VAL A 88 -6.56 3.17 -2.27
CA VAL A 88 -8.01 3.20 -2.42
C VAL A 88 -8.60 3.80 -1.16
N THR A 89 -9.32 4.90 -1.30
CA THR A 89 -9.98 5.60 -0.20
C THR A 89 -11.48 5.46 -0.37
N VAL A 90 -12.15 4.86 0.61
CA VAL A 90 -13.58 4.51 0.56
C VAL A 90 -14.38 5.38 1.51
N PHE A 91 -15.56 5.82 1.06
CA PHE A 91 -16.43 6.74 1.78
C PHE A 91 -17.82 6.15 2.00
N ASP A 92 -18.47 6.56 3.11
CA ASP A 92 -19.87 6.26 3.40
C ASP A 92 -20.85 7.20 2.66
N SER A 93 -22.15 6.96 2.84
CA SER A 93 -23.23 7.79 2.24
C SER A 93 -23.25 9.24 2.73
N SER A 94 -22.62 9.54 3.85
CA SER A 94 -22.46 10.89 4.39
C SER A 94 -21.19 11.59 3.87
N GLY A 95 -20.35 10.88 3.10
CA GLY A 95 -19.08 11.37 2.59
C GLY A 95 -17.95 11.30 3.61
N ASN A 96 -18.11 10.59 4.73
CA ASN A 96 -17.06 10.36 5.69
C ASN A 96 -16.11 9.26 5.20
N LEU A 97 -14.83 9.41 5.51
CA LEU A 97 -13.82 8.40 5.25
C LEU A 97 -14.12 7.15 6.09
N LEU A 98 -14.30 6.00 5.43
CA LEU A 98 -14.42 4.71 6.08
C LEU A 98 -13.07 4.03 6.24
N ARG A 99 -12.34 3.86 5.13
CA ARG A 99 -11.08 3.12 5.08
C ARG A 99 -10.18 3.63 3.98
N THR A 100 -8.91 3.30 4.14
CA THR A 100 -7.89 3.52 3.12
C THR A 100 -7.03 2.27 3.04
N GLU A 101 -6.98 1.64 1.86
CA GLU A 101 -6.33 0.36 1.63
C GLU A 101 -5.50 0.40 0.34
N THR A 102 -4.58 -0.54 0.20
CA THR A 102 -3.87 -0.72 -1.06
C THR A 102 -4.75 -1.42 -2.09
N GLY A 103 -4.53 -1.10 -3.35
CA GLY A 103 -5.03 -1.82 -4.52
C GLY A 103 -4.04 -1.73 -5.67
N PHE A 104 -4.34 -2.40 -6.77
CA PHE A 104 -3.50 -2.30 -7.97
C PHE A 104 -4.30 -2.55 -9.24
N PHE A 105 -3.94 -1.86 -10.31
CA PHE A 105 -4.55 -2.03 -11.62
C PHE A 105 -4.15 -3.35 -12.26
N ILE A 106 -5.14 -4.06 -12.80
CA ILE A 106 -4.99 -5.33 -13.54
C ILE A 106 -5.34 -5.20 -15.01
N SER A 107 -5.77 -4.02 -15.45
CA SER A 107 -6.03 -3.74 -16.86
C SER A 107 -5.83 -2.27 -17.18
N GLN A 108 -5.47 -2.01 -18.42
CA GLN A 108 -5.23 -0.66 -18.93
C GLN A 108 -6.47 0.26 -18.82
N ASN A 109 -7.68 -0.29 -18.90
CA ASN A 109 -8.93 0.45 -18.83
C ASN A 109 -9.42 0.73 -17.40
N GLY A 110 -8.57 0.49 -16.38
CA GLY A 110 -8.86 0.87 -15.00
C GLY A 110 -9.59 -0.18 -14.16
N LYS A 111 -9.63 -1.48 -14.57
CA LYS A 111 -10.00 -2.53 -13.63
C LYS A 111 -8.87 -2.68 -12.62
N PHE A 112 -9.21 -2.73 -11.34
CA PHE A 112 -8.23 -2.88 -10.25
C PHE A 112 -8.74 -3.83 -9.18
N VAL A 113 -7.83 -4.34 -8.40
CA VAL A 113 -8.08 -5.27 -7.28
C VAL A 113 -7.78 -4.58 -5.96
N THR A 114 -8.58 -4.87 -4.95
CA THR A 114 -8.36 -4.56 -3.54
C THR A 114 -9.02 -5.65 -2.69
N THR A 115 -9.02 -5.48 -1.38
CA THR A 115 -9.71 -6.41 -0.47
C THR A 115 -11.22 -6.16 -0.45
N ALA A 116 -12.01 -7.21 -0.16
CA ALA A 116 -13.46 -7.06 -0.05
C ALA A 116 -13.85 -6.23 1.18
N HIS A 117 -13.13 -6.40 2.30
CA HIS A 117 -13.41 -5.62 3.50
C HIS A 117 -13.10 -4.12 3.32
N ALA A 118 -12.20 -3.74 2.40
CA ALA A 118 -11.93 -2.33 2.12
C ALA A 118 -13.18 -1.57 1.65
N ILE A 119 -14.02 -2.24 0.86
CA ILE A 119 -15.23 -1.63 0.25
C ILE A 119 -16.51 -1.88 1.06
N ASP A 120 -16.41 -2.57 2.19
CA ASP A 120 -17.56 -2.92 3.01
C ASP A 120 -18.25 -1.66 3.57
N ASN A 121 -19.56 -1.55 3.37
CA ASN A 121 -20.38 -0.36 3.68
C ASN A 121 -19.99 0.92 2.91
N GLY A 122 -19.12 0.81 1.90
CA GLY A 122 -18.76 1.92 1.02
C GLY A 122 -19.83 2.17 -0.05
N VAL A 123 -20.03 3.43 -0.38
CA VAL A 123 -20.91 3.86 -1.49
C VAL A 123 -20.17 4.69 -2.53
N ASN A 124 -18.91 5.02 -2.26
CA ASN A 124 -18.04 5.77 -3.15
C ASN A 124 -16.59 5.50 -2.79
N ALA A 125 -15.69 5.59 -3.76
CA ALA A 125 -14.26 5.52 -3.53
C ALA A 125 -13.46 6.35 -4.55
N VAL A 126 -12.22 6.63 -4.15
CA VAL A 126 -11.21 7.30 -5.00
C VAL A 126 -9.95 6.43 -4.99
N ALA A 127 -9.38 6.21 -6.17
CA ALA A 127 -8.10 5.55 -6.35
C ALA A 127 -7.01 6.61 -6.61
N LYS A 128 -5.95 6.61 -5.80
CA LYS A 128 -4.82 7.55 -5.93
C LYS A 128 -3.53 6.81 -6.24
N THR A 129 -2.82 7.24 -7.28
CA THR A 129 -1.48 6.73 -7.65
C THR A 129 -0.38 7.49 -6.93
N GLY A 130 0.80 6.89 -6.82
CA GLY A 130 1.97 7.48 -6.16
C GLY A 130 2.47 8.77 -6.83
N ASP A 131 2.27 8.92 -8.14
CA ASP A 131 2.60 10.12 -8.91
C ASP A 131 1.54 11.24 -8.80
N GLY A 132 0.47 11.01 -8.01
CA GLY A 132 -0.56 12.02 -7.71
C GLY A 132 -1.80 11.96 -8.60
N GLY A 133 -1.93 10.98 -9.49
CA GLY A 133 -3.17 10.74 -10.24
C GLY A 133 -4.33 10.38 -9.30
N ILE A 134 -5.52 10.94 -9.53
CA ILE A 134 -6.74 10.70 -8.75
C ILE A 134 -7.84 10.28 -9.70
N TYR A 135 -8.42 9.11 -9.45
CA TYR A 135 -9.47 8.52 -10.27
C TYR A 135 -10.70 8.18 -9.43
N ASN A 136 -11.87 8.59 -9.88
CA ASN A 136 -13.11 8.13 -9.26
C ASN A 136 -13.30 6.64 -9.53
N VAL A 137 -13.86 5.94 -8.57
CA VAL A 137 -14.22 4.54 -8.71
C VAL A 137 -15.68 4.45 -9.13
N ALA A 138 -15.93 3.98 -10.35
CA ALA A 138 -17.28 3.83 -10.90
C ALA A 138 -18.11 2.81 -10.09
N GLY A 139 -17.47 1.79 -9.51
CA GLY A 139 -18.13 0.81 -8.68
C GLY A 139 -17.44 -0.54 -8.65
N ILE A 140 -18.14 -1.52 -8.10
CA ILE A 140 -17.71 -2.90 -7.93
C ILE A 140 -18.14 -3.69 -9.16
N LEU A 141 -17.22 -4.49 -9.73
CA LEU A 141 -17.49 -5.44 -10.80
C LEU A 141 -17.74 -6.84 -10.27
N SER A 142 -16.96 -7.29 -9.30
CA SER A 142 -17.11 -8.57 -8.62
C SER A 142 -16.49 -8.50 -7.22
N SER A 143 -17.07 -9.25 -6.26
CA SER A 143 -16.56 -9.32 -4.89
C SER A 143 -16.75 -10.71 -4.32
N SER A 144 -15.74 -11.20 -3.60
CA SER A 144 -15.74 -12.47 -2.90
C SER A 144 -15.35 -12.25 -1.43
N PRO A 145 -16.33 -12.05 -0.53
CA PRO A 145 -16.05 -11.87 0.91
C PRO A 145 -15.30 -13.05 1.52
N SER A 146 -15.54 -14.27 1.04
CA SER A 146 -14.87 -15.48 1.53
C SER A 146 -13.37 -15.53 1.21
N ARG A 147 -12.95 -14.87 0.13
CA ARG A 147 -11.54 -14.70 -0.26
C ARG A 147 -10.99 -13.33 0.15
N ASP A 148 -11.85 -12.48 0.66
CA ASP A 148 -11.53 -11.08 0.94
C ASP A 148 -10.95 -10.36 -0.30
N LEU A 149 -11.56 -10.59 -1.46
CA LEU A 149 -11.16 -10.02 -2.75
C LEU A 149 -12.29 -9.24 -3.40
N ALA A 150 -11.95 -8.10 -4.01
CA ALA A 150 -12.88 -7.33 -4.82
C ALA A 150 -12.19 -6.80 -6.09
N ILE A 151 -12.92 -6.80 -7.20
CA ILE A 151 -12.52 -6.19 -8.47
C ILE A 151 -13.46 -5.01 -8.72
N LEU A 152 -12.85 -3.84 -8.91
CA LEU A 152 -13.54 -2.58 -9.13
C LEU A 152 -13.12 -1.95 -10.44
N LYS A 153 -13.81 -0.88 -10.81
CA LYS A 153 -13.57 -0.10 -12.02
C LYS A 153 -13.33 1.36 -11.66
N ALA A 154 -12.18 1.89 -12.04
CA ALA A 154 -11.89 3.31 -11.98
C ALA A 154 -12.26 3.99 -13.31
N ASP A 155 -12.70 5.26 -13.22
CA ASP A 155 -13.03 6.11 -14.38
C ASP A 155 -11.75 6.64 -15.02
N VAL A 156 -11.12 5.77 -15.82
CA VAL A 156 -9.88 6.11 -16.52
C VAL A 156 -9.82 5.42 -17.86
N LYS A 157 -9.22 6.11 -18.84
CA LYS A 157 -9.06 5.58 -20.20
C LYS A 157 -7.80 4.73 -20.34
N ARG A 158 -6.74 5.08 -19.63
CA ARG A 158 -5.45 4.42 -19.73
C ARG A 158 -4.61 4.61 -18.46
N VAL A 159 -4.20 3.48 -17.86
CA VAL A 159 -3.30 3.44 -16.70
C VAL A 159 -2.27 2.35 -16.87
N PRO A 160 -1.10 2.45 -16.21
CA PRO A 160 -0.22 1.32 -15.99
C PRO A 160 -0.97 0.20 -15.24
N PHE A 161 -0.66 -1.06 -15.55
CA PHE A 161 -1.29 -2.21 -14.90
C PHE A 161 -0.29 -3.36 -14.79
N LEU A 162 -0.58 -4.31 -13.89
CA LEU A 162 0.18 -5.53 -13.69
C LEU A 162 -0.53 -6.69 -14.40
N PRO A 163 0.16 -7.45 -15.24
CA PRO A 163 -0.42 -8.65 -15.83
C PRO A 163 -0.47 -9.78 -14.80
N LEU A 164 -1.51 -10.64 -14.90
CA LEU A 164 -1.53 -11.90 -14.17
C LEU A 164 -0.51 -12.84 -14.82
N SER A 165 0.28 -13.51 -13.97
CA SER A 165 1.21 -14.53 -14.45
C SER A 165 0.44 -15.70 -15.08
N LYS A 166 0.72 -15.98 -16.35
CA LYS A 166 0.13 -17.11 -17.08
C LYS A 166 0.71 -18.46 -16.63
N ASN A 167 1.96 -18.42 -16.21
CA ASN A 167 2.71 -19.57 -15.71
C ASN A 167 2.95 -19.35 -14.20
N ALA A 168 1.88 -19.15 -13.44
CA ALA A 168 1.99 -18.98 -12.00
C ALA A 168 2.56 -20.28 -11.39
N THR A 169 3.83 -20.57 -11.69
CA THR A 169 4.64 -21.47 -10.91
C THR A 169 4.72 -20.84 -9.52
N THR A 170 3.71 -21.17 -8.72
CA THR A 170 3.71 -20.92 -7.29
C THR A 170 4.53 -22.02 -6.64
N ASP A 171 5.71 -22.31 -7.24
CA ASP A 171 6.60 -23.34 -6.72
C ASP A 171 7.16 -22.91 -5.38
N VAL A 172 7.20 -23.85 -4.47
CA VAL A 172 7.86 -23.64 -3.18
C VAL A 172 9.33 -23.28 -3.43
N GLY A 173 9.79 -22.23 -2.77
CA GLY A 173 11.13 -21.65 -2.96
C GLY A 173 11.17 -20.50 -3.97
N ALA A 174 10.14 -20.29 -4.80
CA ALA A 174 10.13 -19.16 -5.74
C ALA A 174 10.17 -17.83 -4.98
N ARG A 175 11.06 -16.93 -5.41
CA ARG A 175 11.20 -15.59 -4.83
C ARG A 175 10.11 -14.68 -5.35
N VAL A 176 9.58 -13.84 -4.46
CA VAL A 176 8.50 -12.90 -4.77
C VAL A 176 8.74 -11.57 -4.11
N GLY A 177 8.26 -10.50 -4.74
CA GLY A 177 8.19 -9.17 -4.16
C GLY A 177 6.76 -8.83 -3.75
N ILE A 178 6.59 -8.17 -2.61
CA ILE A 178 5.33 -7.57 -2.19
C ILE A 178 5.51 -6.07 -2.21
N VAL A 179 4.66 -5.36 -2.93
CA VAL A 179 4.79 -3.92 -3.15
C VAL A 179 3.47 -3.24 -2.79
N GLY A 180 3.43 -2.57 -1.66
CA GLY A 180 2.28 -1.77 -1.24
C GLY A 180 2.25 -0.39 -1.91
N SER A 181 1.21 0.39 -1.62
CA SER A 181 1.11 1.76 -2.12
C SER A 181 2.20 2.65 -1.53
N ALA A 182 2.91 3.40 -2.37
CA ALA A 182 3.88 4.41 -1.93
C ALA A 182 3.25 5.46 -0.99
N LEU A 183 1.94 5.65 -1.09
CA LEU A 183 1.18 6.59 -0.26
C LEU A 183 0.82 6.01 1.12
N ALA A 184 1.07 4.73 1.36
CA ALA A 184 0.83 4.06 2.64
C ALA A 184 2.04 4.12 3.59
N GLY A 185 3.05 4.91 3.27
CA GLY A 185 4.26 5.05 4.10
C GLY A 185 5.01 3.74 4.28
N SER A 186 5.43 3.43 5.51
CA SER A 186 6.20 2.21 5.82
C SER A 186 5.43 0.91 5.56
N GLU A 187 4.10 0.93 5.61
CA GLU A 187 3.27 -0.24 5.31
C GLU A 187 3.31 -0.60 3.82
N GLY A 188 3.47 0.42 2.95
CA GLY A 188 3.61 0.24 1.51
C GLY A 188 5.03 -0.10 1.03
N ALA A 189 6.01 -0.13 1.92
CA ALA A 189 7.40 -0.40 1.56
C ALA A 189 7.56 -1.76 0.86
N PRO A 190 8.34 -1.83 -0.23
CA PRO A 190 8.61 -3.08 -0.93
C PRO A 190 9.32 -4.10 -0.04
N ARG A 191 8.94 -5.36 -0.14
CA ARG A 191 9.50 -6.47 0.64
C ARG A 191 9.74 -7.67 -0.24
N GLU A 192 10.80 -8.41 0.06
CA GLU A 192 11.11 -9.67 -0.59
C GLU A 192 10.73 -10.85 0.30
N GLY A 193 10.23 -11.91 -0.30
CA GLY A 193 9.93 -13.18 0.35
C GLY A 193 10.12 -14.34 -0.59
N ALA A 194 9.86 -15.55 -0.09
CA ALA A 194 9.83 -16.77 -0.87
C ALA A 194 8.56 -17.56 -0.57
N ILE A 195 7.98 -18.22 -1.57
CA ILE A 195 6.85 -19.11 -1.38
C ILE A 195 7.29 -20.30 -0.54
N ALA A 196 6.76 -20.39 0.69
CA ALA A 196 7.09 -21.44 1.64
C ALA A 196 6.18 -22.66 1.46
N ALA A 197 4.91 -22.43 1.17
CA ALA A 197 3.92 -23.48 0.95
C ALA A 197 2.79 -23.00 0.03
N LYS A 198 2.10 -23.98 -0.57
CA LYS A 198 0.87 -23.78 -1.31
C LYS A 198 -0.18 -24.72 -0.77
N GLN A 199 -1.35 -24.17 -0.44
CA GLN A 199 -2.49 -24.95 0.06
C GLN A 199 -3.63 -24.78 -0.94
N THR A 200 -4.09 -25.90 -1.51
CA THR A 200 -5.24 -25.90 -2.43
C THR A 200 -6.53 -25.96 -1.62
N GLU A 201 -7.37 -24.96 -1.76
CA GLU A 201 -8.69 -24.86 -1.15
C GLU A 201 -9.79 -24.85 -2.23
N ARG A 202 -11.06 -25.04 -1.83
CA ARG A 202 -12.20 -24.99 -2.75
C ARG A 202 -12.33 -23.65 -3.50
N GLN A 203 -11.83 -22.58 -2.89
CA GLN A 203 -11.96 -21.20 -3.37
C GLN A 203 -10.73 -20.73 -4.16
N GLY A 204 -9.74 -21.57 -4.33
CA GLY A 204 -8.46 -21.31 -5.00
C GLY A 204 -7.28 -21.65 -4.11
N ASP A 205 -6.08 -21.44 -4.63
CA ASP A 205 -4.86 -21.73 -3.90
C ASP A 205 -4.47 -20.57 -2.98
N ARG A 206 -4.14 -20.92 -1.74
CA ARG A 206 -3.49 -20.02 -0.77
C ARG A 206 -1.99 -20.22 -0.82
N LEU A 207 -1.26 -19.12 -0.74
CA LEU A 207 0.19 -19.11 -0.65
C LEU A 207 0.62 -18.75 0.77
N GLU A 208 1.61 -19.44 1.27
CA GLU A 208 2.35 -19.05 2.45
C GLU A 208 3.69 -18.49 2.01
N ILE A 209 4.04 -17.31 2.49
CA ILE A 209 5.28 -16.64 2.12
C ILE A 209 6.16 -16.51 3.36
N ALA A 210 7.37 -17.05 3.27
CA ALA A 210 8.45 -16.80 4.22
C ALA A 210 9.03 -15.42 3.93
N MET A 211 8.88 -14.51 4.88
CA MET A 211 9.42 -13.15 4.80
C MET A 211 9.80 -12.63 6.19
N PRO A 212 10.81 -11.74 6.28
CA PRO A 212 11.08 -11.03 7.53
C PRO A 212 9.86 -10.19 7.92
N MET A 213 9.44 -10.32 9.17
CA MET A 213 8.20 -9.81 9.71
C MET A 213 7.93 -8.33 9.53
N SER A 214 6.81 -8.00 9.01
CA SER A 214 5.74 -7.08 9.49
C SER A 214 4.60 -7.09 8.48
N ALA A 215 3.38 -6.80 8.90
CA ALA A 215 2.20 -6.89 8.05
C ALA A 215 2.40 -6.08 6.75
N SER A 216 2.31 -6.76 5.61
CA SER A 216 2.14 -6.09 4.33
C SER A 216 0.74 -5.50 4.29
N SER A 217 0.58 -4.30 3.72
CA SER A 217 -0.74 -3.70 3.54
C SER A 217 -1.68 -4.66 2.82
N PRO A 218 -2.87 -4.95 3.34
CA PRO A 218 -3.88 -5.69 2.60
C PRO A 218 -4.16 -5.03 1.24
N GLY A 219 -4.46 -5.84 0.23
CA GLY A 219 -4.63 -5.36 -1.15
C GLY A 219 -3.33 -5.21 -1.94
N SER A 220 -2.16 -5.45 -1.35
CA SER A 220 -0.88 -5.37 -2.06
C SER A 220 -0.68 -6.53 -3.02
N PRO A 221 -0.16 -6.30 -4.25
CA PRO A 221 0.22 -7.36 -5.16
C PRO A 221 1.44 -8.11 -4.67
N VAL A 222 1.42 -9.43 -4.83
CA VAL A 222 2.58 -10.31 -4.76
C VAL A 222 3.02 -10.59 -6.19
N VAL A 223 4.26 -10.26 -6.52
CA VAL A 223 4.76 -10.31 -7.91
C VAL A 223 6.05 -11.14 -8.01
N ASN A 224 6.26 -11.72 -9.18
CA ASN A 224 7.53 -12.35 -9.54
C ASN A 224 8.55 -11.30 -10.02
N GLU A 225 9.77 -11.73 -10.36
CA GLU A 225 10.84 -10.86 -10.89
C GLU A 225 10.47 -10.13 -12.19
N ASN A 226 9.49 -10.66 -12.95
CA ASN A 226 8.98 -10.07 -14.18
C ASN A 226 7.89 -9.01 -13.94
N ALA A 227 7.56 -8.69 -12.66
CA ALA A 227 6.46 -7.84 -12.26
C ALA A 227 5.08 -8.39 -12.68
N GLU A 228 4.93 -9.70 -12.80
CA GLU A 228 3.65 -10.35 -13.02
C GLU A 228 3.04 -10.77 -11.69
N ILE A 229 1.73 -10.63 -11.56
CA ILE A 229 0.98 -10.98 -10.34
C ILE A 229 1.00 -12.51 -10.16
N VAL A 230 1.53 -12.97 -9.04
CA VAL A 230 1.46 -14.37 -8.57
C VAL A 230 0.48 -14.53 -7.40
N GLY A 231 0.12 -13.44 -6.73
CA GLY A 231 -0.86 -13.45 -5.66
C GLY A 231 -1.24 -12.05 -5.19
N ILE A 232 -2.09 -12.01 -4.17
CA ILE A 232 -2.54 -10.79 -3.51
C ILE A 232 -2.59 -11.00 -2.01
N VAL A 233 -2.15 -9.99 -1.26
CA VAL A 233 -2.23 -9.96 0.20
C VAL A 233 -3.65 -9.61 0.61
N THR A 234 -4.25 -10.44 1.46
CA THR A 234 -5.56 -10.21 2.07
C THR A 234 -5.49 -10.47 3.57
N SER A 235 -6.60 -10.40 4.26
CA SER A 235 -6.70 -10.69 5.67
C SER A 235 -7.83 -11.68 5.98
N ALA A 236 -7.60 -12.53 7.01
CA ALA A 236 -8.64 -13.33 7.62
C ALA A 236 -8.62 -13.03 9.13
N GLY A 237 -9.43 -12.06 9.54
CA GLY A 237 -9.37 -11.50 10.88
C GLY A 237 -8.01 -10.80 11.13
N LYS A 238 -7.20 -11.33 12.07
CA LYS A 238 -5.86 -10.78 12.36
C LYS A 238 -4.71 -11.46 11.60
N LYS A 239 -5.01 -12.43 10.72
CA LYS A 239 -4.00 -13.19 10.00
C LYS A 239 -3.87 -12.67 8.57
N THR A 240 -2.64 -12.46 8.12
CA THR A 240 -2.35 -12.22 6.71
C THR A 240 -2.55 -13.50 5.93
N VAL A 241 -3.29 -13.41 4.83
CA VAL A 241 -3.57 -14.50 3.90
C VAL A 241 -3.16 -14.03 2.52
N ILE A 242 -2.58 -14.91 1.72
CA ILE A 242 -2.22 -14.59 0.35
C ILE A 242 -2.95 -15.55 -0.58
N TRP A 243 -3.81 -14.99 -1.43
CA TRP A 243 -4.46 -15.76 -2.48
C TRP A 243 -3.61 -15.74 -3.75
N SER A 244 -3.55 -16.87 -4.43
CA SER A 244 -2.80 -16.98 -5.69
C SER A 244 -3.46 -16.18 -6.83
N ALA A 245 -2.68 -15.89 -7.87
CA ALA A 245 -3.20 -15.27 -9.10
C ALA A 245 -4.34 -16.10 -9.74
N ALA A 246 -4.36 -17.42 -9.55
CA ALA A 246 -5.44 -18.27 -10.02
C ALA A 246 -6.78 -17.96 -9.32
N ALA A 247 -6.77 -17.68 -8.02
CA ALA A 247 -7.97 -17.25 -7.30
C ALA A 247 -8.49 -15.90 -7.82
N LEU A 248 -7.60 -14.98 -8.15
CA LEU A 248 -7.95 -13.71 -8.78
C LEU A 248 -8.47 -13.90 -10.20
N ALA A 249 -7.84 -14.75 -11.02
CA ALA A 249 -8.31 -15.07 -12.38
C ALA A 249 -9.71 -15.70 -12.35
N SER A 250 -9.99 -16.58 -11.39
CA SER A 250 -11.33 -17.13 -11.18
C SER A 250 -12.36 -16.03 -10.91
N LEU A 251 -12.08 -15.11 -9.98
CA LEU A 251 -12.97 -13.99 -9.69
C LEU A 251 -13.16 -13.06 -10.90
N GLN A 252 -12.10 -12.87 -11.69
CA GLN A 252 -12.16 -12.07 -12.92
C GLN A 252 -13.01 -12.73 -14.01
N SER A 253 -13.02 -14.07 -14.11
CA SER A 253 -13.81 -14.81 -15.08
C SER A 253 -15.33 -14.80 -14.77
N GLU A 254 -15.72 -14.47 -13.54
CA GLU A 254 -17.10 -14.28 -13.13
C GLU A 254 -17.69 -12.95 -13.63
N ILE A 255 -16.85 -12.02 -14.13
CA ILE A 255 -17.30 -10.72 -14.64
C ILE A 255 -17.73 -10.87 -16.09
N GLU A 256 -19.01 -10.60 -16.36
CA GLU A 256 -19.53 -10.54 -17.73
C GLU A 256 -18.86 -9.43 -18.54
N SER A 257 -18.79 -9.61 -19.87
CA SER A 257 -18.05 -8.69 -20.76
C SER A 257 -18.58 -7.27 -20.73
N ASP A 258 -19.85 -7.10 -20.47
CA ASP A 258 -20.63 -5.86 -20.44
C ASP A 258 -21.07 -5.46 -19.02
N ALA A 259 -20.55 -6.12 -17.99
CA ALA A 259 -20.88 -5.83 -16.61
C ALA A 259 -20.61 -4.36 -16.27
N ALA A 260 -21.65 -3.67 -15.88
CA ALA A 260 -21.56 -2.30 -15.37
C ALA A 260 -21.08 -2.33 -13.91
N ALA A 261 -20.01 -1.59 -13.62
CA ALA A 261 -19.57 -1.38 -12.25
C ALA A 261 -20.61 -0.60 -11.46
N ARG A 262 -20.96 -1.04 -10.25
CA ARG A 262 -21.99 -0.41 -9.42
C ARG A 262 -21.62 -0.43 -7.95
N TRP A 263 -22.04 0.59 -7.22
CA TRP A 263 -21.98 0.60 -5.78
C TRP A 263 -23.26 0.00 -5.16
N PRO A 264 -23.17 -0.67 -3.99
CA PRO A 264 -24.35 -1.16 -3.28
C PRO A 264 -25.29 0.00 -2.96
N GLY A 265 -26.60 -0.17 -3.24
CA GLY A 265 -27.61 0.85 -2.98
C GLY A 265 -27.74 1.93 -4.05
N GLU A 266 -26.96 1.88 -5.12
CA GLU A 266 -27.16 2.75 -6.28
C GLU A 266 -28.46 2.36 -7.00
N VAL A 267 -29.51 3.18 -6.83
CA VAL A 267 -30.77 3.03 -7.55
C VAL A 267 -30.52 3.48 -8.98
N VAL A 268 -30.70 2.58 -9.92
CA VAL A 268 -30.71 2.92 -11.35
C VAL A 268 -31.95 3.74 -11.63
N GLU A 269 -31.88 5.06 -11.47
CA GLU A 269 -32.87 5.95 -12.09
C GLU A 269 -32.72 5.84 -13.60
N ALA A 270 -33.62 5.08 -14.21
CA ALA A 270 -33.75 5.02 -15.65
C ALA A 270 -34.02 6.45 -16.15
N SER A 271 -33.04 7.01 -16.85
CA SER A 271 -33.16 8.24 -17.66
C SER A 271 -33.59 9.48 -16.87
N SER A 272 -32.70 10.08 -16.14
CA SER A 272 -32.74 11.52 -15.92
C SER A 272 -31.65 12.19 -16.75
N THR A 273 -32.05 13.07 -17.62
CA THR A 273 -31.23 13.98 -18.42
C THR A 273 -30.12 14.60 -17.58
N PRO A 274 -28.85 14.64 -18.07
CA PRO A 274 -27.75 15.19 -17.31
C PRO A 274 -27.82 16.72 -17.32
N HIS A 275 -28.41 17.31 -16.31
CA HIS A 275 -28.38 18.76 -16.04
C HIS A 275 -27.96 19.09 -14.62
N SER A 276 -27.14 18.29 -13.97
CA SER A 276 -26.35 18.75 -12.83
C SER A 276 -24.93 19.01 -13.34
N THR A 277 -24.51 20.26 -13.35
CA THR A 277 -23.11 20.64 -13.61
C THR A 277 -22.23 19.82 -12.67
N PRO A 278 -21.32 18.96 -13.18
CA PRO A 278 -20.50 18.13 -12.34
C PRO A 278 -19.77 18.98 -11.29
N LYS A 279 -19.78 18.54 -10.03
CA LYS A 279 -18.96 19.21 -9.00
C LYS A 279 -17.50 19.13 -9.43
N PRO A 280 -16.72 20.24 -9.33
CA PRO A 280 -15.31 20.19 -9.63
C PRO A 280 -14.59 19.16 -8.75
N GLN A 281 -13.71 18.36 -9.34
CA GLN A 281 -12.96 17.31 -8.68
C GLN A 281 -11.48 17.40 -9.03
N LEU A 282 -10.61 17.07 -8.07
CA LEU A 282 -9.18 16.95 -8.34
C LEU A 282 -8.93 15.69 -9.18
N VAL A 283 -8.12 15.81 -10.23
CA VAL A 283 -7.73 14.71 -11.11
C VAL A 283 -6.21 14.42 -11.04
N TYR A 284 -5.44 15.38 -10.56
CA TYR A 284 -4.02 15.25 -10.33
C TYR A 284 -3.60 16.11 -9.14
N ALA A 285 -2.98 15.51 -8.14
CA ALA A 285 -2.61 16.18 -6.89
C ALA A 285 -1.34 15.55 -6.29
N PRO A 286 -0.14 15.84 -6.86
CA PRO A 286 1.11 15.38 -6.30
C PRO A 286 1.31 15.91 -4.88
N GLN A 287 1.96 15.10 -4.03
CA GLN A 287 2.29 15.54 -2.68
C GLN A 287 3.53 16.44 -2.71
N PRO A 288 3.64 17.43 -1.78
CA PRO A 288 4.88 18.17 -1.62
C PRO A 288 6.00 17.25 -1.14
N ASP A 289 7.17 17.38 -1.74
CA ASP A 289 8.38 16.69 -1.27
C ASP A 289 8.81 17.25 0.09
N PHE A 290 9.38 16.40 0.93
CA PHE A 290 10.00 16.83 2.18
C PHE A 290 11.46 17.23 1.91
N PRO A 291 11.81 18.54 1.97
CA PRO A 291 13.19 18.95 1.72
C PRO A 291 14.10 18.47 2.86
N ALA A 292 15.22 17.86 2.50
CA ALA A 292 16.21 17.38 3.47
C ALA A 292 16.73 18.49 4.40
N ASP A 293 16.80 19.71 3.87
CA ASP A 293 17.34 20.89 4.55
C ASP A 293 16.28 21.67 5.36
N ALA A 294 15.10 21.11 5.54
CA ALA A 294 14.03 21.80 6.27
C ALA A 294 14.33 22.03 7.78
N GLY A 295 15.41 21.45 8.30
CA GLY A 295 15.83 21.67 9.70
C GLY A 295 14.79 21.25 10.73
N ILE A 296 14.01 20.21 10.43
CA ILE A 296 12.97 19.69 11.34
C ILE A 296 13.51 18.47 12.07
N ASP A 297 13.41 18.47 13.38
CA ASP A 297 13.78 17.35 14.23
C ASP A 297 12.83 16.16 14.04
N SER A 298 13.37 14.94 14.15
CA SER A 298 12.56 13.72 14.11
C SER A 298 11.48 13.76 15.18
N GLY A 299 10.24 13.42 14.79
CA GLY A 299 9.08 13.45 15.67
C GLY A 299 8.36 14.79 15.77
N THR A 300 8.89 15.87 15.15
CA THR A 300 8.19 17.15 15.08
C THR A 300 7.28 17.22 13.87
N ALA A 301 6.01 17.58 14.05
CA ALA A 301 5.08 17.84 12.97
C ALA A 301 4.94 19.36 12.73
N ARG A 302 4.91 19.76 11.45
CA ARG A 302 4.64 21.12 11.01
C ARG A 302 3.42 21.13 10.11
N SER A 303 2.41 21.90 10.45
CA SER A 303 1.15 21.96 9.69
C SER A 303 0.89 23.36 9.18
N GLY A 304 0.40 23.45 7.94
CA GLY A 304 -0.04 24.68 7.32
C GLY A 304 -1.35 24.47 6.54
N SER A 305 -1.97 25.55 6.12
CA SER A 305 -3.15 25.54 5.26
C SER A 305 -2.93 26.39 4.03
N PHE A 306 -3.34 25.89 2.88
CA PHE A 306 -3.10 26.54 1.58
C PHE A 306 -4.40 26.57 0.78
N ARG A 307 -4.68 27.67 0.11
CA ARG A 307 -5.82 27.78 -0.81
C ARG A 307 -5.31 27.69 -2.24
N VAL A 308 -5.81 26.71 -2.97
CA VAL A 308 -5.55 26.53 -4.41
C VAL A 308 -6.77 26.98 -5.20
N THR A 309 -6.59 27.90 -6.13
CA THR A 309 -7.64 28.34 -7.06
C THR A 309 -7.39 27.71 -8.43
N PHE A 310 -8.42 27.07 -8.97
CA PHE A 310 -8.38 26.44 -10.30
C PHE A 310 -9.10 27.27 -11.32
N ASP A 311 -8.53 27.36 -12.54
CA ASP A 311 -9.18 27.99 -13.69
C ASP A 311 -10.25 27.05 -14.31
N ALA A 312 -10.99 27.56 -15.31
CA ALA A 312 -12.00 26.79 -16.03
C ALA A 312 -11.42 25.60 -16.82
N ASN A 313 -10.13 25.60 -17.13
CA ASN A 313 -9.43 24.49 -17.76
C ASN A 313 -9.00 23.41 -16.77
N GLY A 314 -9.16 23.68 -15.47
CA GLY A 314 -8.78 22.78 -14.39
C GLY A 314 -7.34 22.89 -13.94
N ASN A 315 -6.57 23.89 -14.36
CA ASN A 315 -5.21 24.10 -13.89
C ASN A 315 -5.20 24.95 -12.62
N ALA A 316 -4.26 24.67 -11.71
CA ALA A 316 -4.01 25.54 -10.56
C ALA A 316 -3.50 26.91 -11.06
N LYS A 317 -4.30 27.96 -10.85
CA LYS A 317 -4.03 29.34 -11.27
C LYS A 317 -3.29 30.13 -10.21
N ASN A 318 -3.61 29.86 -8.94
CA ASN A 318 -3.04 30.57 -7.79
C ASN A 318 -3.03 29.68 -6.56
N VAL A 319 -1.93 29.76 -5.80
CA VAL A 319 -1.78 29.09 -4.50
C VAL A 319 -1.46 30.15 -3.45
N GLN A 320 -2.30 30.27 -2.45
CA GLN A 320 -2.16 31.20 -1.34
C GLN A 320 -1.92 30.45 -0.02
N VAL A 321 -0.95 30.89 0.76
CA VAL A 321 -0.75 30.42 2.13
C VAL A 321 -1.80 31.10 3.00
N THR A 322 -2.75 30.32 3.55
CA THR A 322 -3.75 30.81 4.50
C THR A 322 -3.26 30.65 5.94
N GLN A 323 -2.40 29.67 6.18
CA GLN A 323 -1.67 29.46 7.41
C GLN A 323 -0.32 28.82 7.07
N SER A 324 0.78 29.48 7.47
CA SER A 324 2.14 28.96 7.28
C SER A 324 2.40 27.73 8.12
N THR A 325 3.23 26.82 7.63
CA THR A 325 3.81 25.70 8.41
C THR A 325 4.79 26.19 9.48
N GLY A 326 5.15 27.49 9.47
CA GLY A 326 6.22 28.05 10.30
C GLY A 326 7.63 27.77 9.76
N ASN A 327 7.74 27.29 8.53
CA ASN A 327 9.00 27.06 7.82
C ASN A 327 8.85 27.46 6.36
N ALA A 328 9.62 28.47 5.94
CA ALA A 328 9.52 29.04 4.60
C ALA A 328 9.83 28.03 3.49
N LEU A 329 10.76 27.08 3.72
CA LEU A 329 11.13 26.07 2.76
C LEU A 329 9.99 25.06 2.54
N LEU A 330 9.31 24.64 3.60
CA LEU A 330 8.12 23.77 3.52
C LEU A 330 6.96 24.47 2.83
N ASP A 331 6.74 25.76 3.14
CA ASP A 331 5.70 26.55 2.47
C ASP A 331 5.97 26.65 0.99
N GLN A 332 7.23 26.93 0.58
CA GLN A 332 7.62 27.04 -0.81
C GLN A 332 7.48 25.70 -1.57
N THR A 333 7.93 24.60 -0.97
CA THR A 333 7.78 23.25 -1.54
C THR A 333 6.30 22.91 -1.72
N THR A 334 5.47 23.26 -0.73
CA THR A 334 4.02 23.07 -0.81
C THR A 334 3.41 23.90 -1.92
N ILE A 335 3.73 25.18 -2.03
CA ILE A 335 3.24 26.05 -3.12
C ILE A 335 3.62 25.48 -4.49
N SER A 336 4.85 25.01 -4.64
CA SER A 336 5.34 24.40 -5.88
C SER A 336 4.56 23.12 -6.25
N ALA A 337 4.31 22.24 -5.30
CA ALA A 337 3.54 21.01 -5.53
C ALA A 337 2.06 21.32 -5.84
N LEU A 338 1.43 22.17 -5.05
CA LEU A 338 0.03 22.57 -5.24
C LEU A 338 -0.18 23.34 -6.55
N GLY A 339 0.82 24.04 -7.05
CA GLY A 339 0.80 24.70 -8.37
C GLY A 339 0.72 23.72 -9.54
N GLN A 340 1.08 22.45 -9.33
CA GLN A 340 0.97 21.39 -10.34
C GLN A 340 -0.39 20.68 -10.31
N TRP A 341 -1.24 20.97 -9.33
CA TRP A 341 -2.52 20.31 -9.18
C TRP A 341 -3.45 20.61 -10.34
N LYS A 342 -4.27 19.62 -10.69
CA LYS A 342 -5.29 19.75 -11.74
C LYS A 342 -6.64 19.27 -11.24
N SER A 343 -7.68 19.94 -11.70
CA SER A 343 -9.06 19.55 -11.50
C SER A 343 -9.76 19.19 -12.81
N THR A 344 -10.97 18.69 -12.72
CA THR A 344 -11.85 18.57 -13.89
C THR A 344 -12.11 19.94 -14.50
N ARG A 345 -12.24 19.98 -15.83
CA ARG A 345 -12.64 21.19 -16.55
C ARG A 345 -14.05 21.61 -16.16
N GLY A 346 -14.29 22.92 -16.16
CA GLY A 346 -15.61 23.46 -15.85
C GLY A 346 -15.55 24.92 -15.43
N ARG A 347 -16.02 25.24 -14.23
CA ARG A 347 -15.97 26.61 -13.68
C ARG A 347 -14.74 26.81 -12.80
N GLU A 348 -14.32 28.07 -12.61
CA GLU A 348 -13.35 28.42 -11.58
C GLU A 348 -13.86 28.03 -10.19
N TRP A 349 -12.98 27.47 -9.37
CA TRP A 349 -13.27 27.11 -7.98
C TRP A 349 -11.99 27.09 -7.15
N PHE A 350 -12.10 26.95 -5.85
CA PHE A 350 -10.96 26.86 -4.97
C PHE A 350 -11.13 25.71 -3.97
N ALA A 351 -10.00 25.15 -3.53
CA ALA A 351 -9.91 24.22 -2.42
C ALA A 351 -8.98 24.78 -1.35
N THR A 352 -9.30 24.53 -0.07
CA THR A 352 -8.40 24.78 1.05
C THR A 352 -7.82 23.44 1.48
N VAL A 353 -6.49 23.33 1.52
CA VAL A 353 -5.77 22.08 1.71
C VAL A 353 -4.90 22.21 2.95
N PRO A 354 -5.18 21.44 4.01
CA PRO A 354 -4.26 21.30 5.13
C PRO A 354 -3.11 20.38 4.74
N ILE A 355 -1.87 20.76 5.01
CA ILE A 355 -0.66 19.97 4.77
C ILE A 355 0.07 19.83 6.10
N THR A 356 0.47 18.61 6.41
CA THR A 356 1.30 18.30 7.59
C THR A 356 2.56 17.57 7.13
N PHE A 357 3.71 18.10 7.52
CA PHE A 357 5.02 17.49 7.36
C PHE A 357 5.46 16.88 8.69
N GLN A 358 5.88 15.64 8.65
CA GLN A 358 6.44 14.93 9.80
C GLN A 358 7.66 14.14 9.36
N LYS A 359 8.80 14.38 10.01
CA LYS A 359 10.00 13.58 9.79
C LYS A 359 9.89 12.30 10.62
N GLN A 360 9.97 11.18 9.94
CA GLN A 360 10.01 9.85 10.55
C GLN A 360 11.41 9.53 11.09
#